data_74268a84df5eeb9f0747654078b8687d
#
_entry.id   74268a84df5eeb9f0747654078b8687d
#
_cell.length_a   1.000
_cell.length_b   1.000
_cell.length_c   1.000
_cell.angle_alpha   90.00
_cell.angle_beta   90.00
_cell.angle_gamma   90.00
#
_symmetry.space_group_name_H-M   'P 1'
#
loop_
_entity.id
_entity.type
_entity.pdbx_description
1 polymer ?
#
loop_
_entity_poly.entity_id
_entity_poly.type
_entity_poly.pdbx_seq_one_letter_code
_entity_poly.pdbx_strand_id
1 'polypeptide(L)'
;MTDENIAMQLEMCIKYGETRAEADRQTALKKGYNYLLFMFDIINTNGVVEPKYISVFVKDLNDIFRLVKNSSIDLSKVHIIEVETGLEVEHDIFKKGE
;
A
#
# COMPACT_ATOMS: atom_id res chain seq x y z
N MET A 1 29.76 -2.17 2.87
CA MET A 1 28.88 -1.25 2.14
C MET A 1 28.96 0.14 2.73
N THR A 2 28.96 1.14 1.87
CA THR A 2 28.93 2.52 2.33
C THR A 2 27.50 2.95 2.64
N ASP A 3 27.33 3.92 3.51
CA ASP A 3 26.00 4.48 3.84
C ASP A 3 25.33 5.07 2.59
N GLU A 4 26.11 5.55 1.62
CA GLU A 4 25.61 6.07 0.36
C GLU A 4 24.89 4.99 -0.47
N ASN A 5 25.43 3.77 -0.50
CA ASN A 5 24.80 2.67 -1.22
C ASN A 5 23.45 2.28 -0.60
N ILE A 6 23.39 2.30 0.74
CA ILE A 6 22.13 2.00 1.43
C ILE A 6 21.11 3.10 1.13
N ALA A 7 21.54 4.36 1.17
CA ALA A 7 20.65 5.48 0.88
C ALA A 7 20.08 5.42 -0.55
N MET A 8 20.92 5.07 -1.53
CA MET A 8 20.50 4.90 -2.91
C MET A 8 19.49 3.76 -3.06
N GLN A 9 19.74 2.64 -2.41
CA GLN A 9 18.83 1.50 -2.43
C GLN A 9 17.47 1.86 -1.83
N LEU A 10 17.47 2.61 -0.72
CA LEU A 10 16.23 3.07 -0.08
C LEU A 10 15.44 4.00 -1.00
N GLU A 11 16.11 4.94 -1.66
CA GLU A 11 15.45 5.83 -2.63
C GLU A 11 14.80 5.05 -3.76
N MET A 12 15.51 4.07 -4.31
CA MET A 12 15.00 3.23 -5.38
C MET A 12 13.78 2.43 -4.93
N CYS A 13 13.80 1.92 -3.70
CA CYS A 13 12.67 1.19 -3.12
C CYS A 13 11.44 2.08 -2.95
N ILE A 14 11.63 3.30 -2.45
CA ILE A 14 10.54 4.26 -2.26
C ILE A 14 9.93 4.61 -3.62
N LYS A 15 10.76 4.89 -4.60
CA LYS A 15 10.30 5.20 -5.95
C LYS A 15 9.55 4.03 -6.58
N TYR A 16 10.03 2.81 -6.35
CA TYR A 16 9.34 1.59 -6.80
C TYR A 16 7.94 1.50 -6.21
N GLY A 17 7.81 1.71 -4.90
CA GLY A 17 6.52 1.66 -4.22
C GLY A 17 5.54 2.71 -4.74
N GLU A 18 6.00 3.94 -4.93
CA GLU A 18 5.18 5.02 -5.47
C GLU A 18 4.73 4.72 -6.90
N THR A 19 5.63 4.20 -7.73
CA THR A 19 5.34 3.84 -9.11
C THR A 19 4.32 2.71 -9.19
N ARG A 20 4.48 1.69 -8.35
CA ARG A 20 3.56 0.55 -8.29
C ARG A 20 2.17 0.98 -7.82
N ALA A 21 2.11 1.83 -6.80
CA ALA A 21 0.84 2.31 -6.27
C ALA A 21 0.07 3.11 -7.33
N GLU A 22 0.74 3.98 -8.07
CA GLU A 22 0.10 4.76 -9.12
C GLU A 22 -0.34 3.88 -10.28
N ALA A 23 0.49 2.90 -10.69
CA ALA A 23 0.13 1.96 -11.74
C ALA A 23 -1.09 1.13 -11.35
N ASP A 24 -1.16 0.68 -10.11
CA ASP A 24 -2.28 -0.09 -9.59
C ASP A 24 -3.54 0.77 -9.49
N ARG A 25 -3.40 2.05 -9.11
CA ARG A 25 -4.53 2.98 -9.08
C ARG A 25 -5.14 3.13 -10.48
N GLN A 26 -4.31 3.31 -11.50
CA GLN A 26 -4.77 3.42 -12.89
C GLN A 26 -5.46 2.14 -13.35
N THR A 27 -4.89 0.99 -13.00
CA THR A 27 -5.48 -0.31 -13.33
C THR A 27 -6.85 -0.48 -12.65
N ALA A 28 -6.94 -0.14 -11.37
CA ALA A 28 -8.18 -0.22 -10.62
C ALA A 28 -9.25 0.69 -11.22
N LEU A 29 -8.86 1.89 -11.62
CA LEU A 29 -9.77 2.84 -12.27
C LEU A 29 -10.34 2.27 -13.56
N LYS A 30 -9.50 1.67 -14.39
CA LYS A 30 -9.93 1.04 -15.65
C LYS A 30 -10.87 -0.13 -15.43
N LYS A 31 -10.66 -0.89 -14.36
CA LYS A 31 -11.46 -2.07 -14.04
C LYS A 31 -12.73 -1.75 -13.26
N GLY A 32 -12.94 -0.49 -12.89
CA GLY A 32 -14.12 -0.06 -12.18
C GLY A 32 -14.11 -0.30 -10.67
N TYR A 33 -12.95 -0.46 -10.09
CA TYR A 33 -12.80 -0.52 -8.64
C TYR A 33 -12.74 0.89 -8.05
N ASN A 34 -13.21 1.04 -6.83
CA ASN A 34 -13.28 2.34 -6.16
C ASN A 34 -12.13 2.59 -5.19
N TYR A 35 -11.51 1.53 -4.68
CA TYR A 35 -10.45 1.64 -3.68
C TYR A 35 -9.29 0.71 -4.01
N LEU A 36 -8.09 1.21 -3.71
CA LEU A 36 -6.85 0.45 -3.77
C LEU A 36 -6.32 0.30 -2.35
N LEU A 37 -6.15 -0.93 -1.92
CA LEU A 37 -5.56 -1.26 -0.63
C LEU A 37 -4.15 -1.76 -0.90
N PHE A 38 -3.14 -1.16 -0.28
CA PHE A 38 -1.78 -1.66 -0.49
C PHE A 38 -0.96 -1.59 0.79
N MET A 39 0.01 -2.50 0.86
CA MET A 39 1.05 -2.51 1.89
C MET A 39 2.39 -2.40 1.20
N PHE A 40 3.24 -1.52 1.71
CA PHE A 40 4.58 -1.35 1.20
C PHE A 40 5.56 -1.39 2.36
N ASP A 41 6.60 -2.20 2.20
CA ASP A 41 7.66 -2.32 3.21
C ASP A 41 9.00 -2.43 2.51
N ILE A 42 10.05 -2.10 3.24
CA ILE A 42 11.42 -2.21 2.76
C ILE A 42 12.13 -3.19 3.67
N ILE A 43 12.65 -4.26 3.08
CA ILE A 43 13.31 -5.33 3.81
C ILE A 43 14.81 -5.24 3.59
N ASN A 44 15.57 -5.22 4.68
CA ASN A 44 17.02 -5.24 4.63
C ASN A 44 17.50 -6.59 5.15
N THR A 45 18.12 -7.38 4.26
CA THR A 45 18.69 -8.67 4.62
C THR A 45 20.18 -8.66 4.28
N ASN A 46 21.02 -8.60 5.31
CA ASN A 46 22.48 -8.62 5.15
C ASN A 46 23.00 -7.53 4.21
N GLY A 47 22.42 -6.33 4.28
CA GLY A 47 22.84 -5.19 3.46
C GLY A 47 22.19 -5.12 2.09
N VAL A 48 21.37 -6.11 1.74
CA VAL A 48 20.57 -6.07 0.52
C VAL A 48 19.20 -5.50 0.88
N VAL A 49 18.84 -4.38 0.28
CA VAL A 49 17.58 -3.67 0.54
C VAL A 49 16.61 -3.95 -0.60
N GLU A 50 15.46 -4.50 -0.27
CA GLU A 50 14.45 -4.87 -1.27
C GLU A 50 13.08 -4.31 -0.91
N PRO A 51 12.28 -3.86 -1.90
CA PRO A 51 10.92 -3.44 -1.66
C PRO A 51 9.99 -4.64 -1.59
N LYS A 52 9.01 -4.56 -0.72
CA LYS A 52 7.91 -5.53 -0.67
C LYS A 52 6.60 -4.77 -0.85
N TYR A 53 5.84 -5.13 -1.87
CA TYR A 53 4.59 -4.46 -2.22
C TYR A 53 3.50 -5.47 -2.48
N ILE A 54 2.36 -5.28 -1.82
CA ILE A 54 1.18 -6.13 -1.98
C ILE A 54 -0.03 -5.20 -2.14
N SER A 55 -0.88 -5.50 -3.10
CA SER A 55 -2.08 -4.69 -3.33
C SER A 55 -3.31 -5.53 -3.58
N VAL A 56 -4.47 -4.96 -3.25
CA VAL A 56 -5.79 -5.55 -3.50
C VAL A 56 -6.71 -4.44 -3.98
N PHE A 57 -7.52 -4.73 -5.00
CA PHE A 57 -8.53 -3.79 -5.49
C PHE A 57 -9.87 -4.15 -4.85
N VAL A 58 -10.60 -3.14 -4.37
CA VAL A 58 -11.93 -3.35 -3.77
C VAL A 58 -12.91 -2.31 -4.28
N LYS A 59 -14.17 -2.67 -4.32
CA LYS A 59 -15.23 -1.77 -4.79
C LYS A 59 -15.89 -0.98 -3.67
N ASP A 60 -15.91 -1.55 -2.46
CA ASP A 60 -16.68 -1.01 -1.35
C ASP A 60 -15.82 -1.01 -0.08
N LEU A 61 -16.00 0.01 0.76
CA LEU A 61 -15.33 0.08 2.07
C LEU A 61 -15.68 -1.12 2.95
N ASN A 62 -16.89 -1.67 2.81
CA ASN A 62 -17.27 -2.87 3.55
C ASN A 62 -16.40 -4.07 3.21
N ASP A 63 -15.95 -4.17 1.95
CA ASP A 63 -15.02 -5.23 1.54
C ASP A 63 -13.68 -5.09 2.24
N ILE A 64 -13.22 -3.85 2.45
CA ILE A 64 -12.00 -3.58 3.19
C ILE A 64 -12.16 -4.00 4.66
N PHE A 65 -13.29 -3.66 5.29
CA PHE A 65 -13.59 -4.09 6.66
C PHE A 65 -13.53 -5.61 6.79
N ARG A 66 -14.11 -6.34 5.83
CA ARG A 66 -14.10 -7.80 5.85
C ARG A 66 -12.69 -8.36 5.72
N LEU A 67 -11.89 -7.80 4.82
CA LEU A 67 -10.51 -8.23 4.63
C LEU A 67 -9.68 -8.03 5.88
N VAL A 68 -9.82 -6.87 6.50
CA VAL A 68 -9.09 -6.53 7.72
C VAL A 68 -9.53 -7.40 8.88
N LYS A 69 -10.84 -7.63 9.01
CA LYS A 69 -11.40 -8.42 10.10
C LYS A 69 -11.04 -9.90 10.01
N ASN A 70 -10.95 -10.43 8.78
CA ASN A 70 -10.72 -11.86 8.55
C ASN A 70 -9.24 -12.22 8.38
N SER A 71 -8.36 -11.24 8.38
CA SER A 71 -6.93 -11.45 8.24
C SER A 71 -6.17 -10.75 9.34
N SER A 72 -4.97 -11.23 9.64
CA SER A 72 -4.13 -10.64 10.69
C SER A 72 -3.34 -9.44 10.16
N ILE A 73 -3.98 -8.60 9.36
CA ILE A 73 -3.33 -7.44 8.75
C ILE A 73 -3.21 -6.31 9.78
N ASP A 74 -1.99 -5.79 9.93
CA ASP A 74 -1.74 -4.62 10.76
C ASP A 74 -2.16 -3.38 9.99
N LEU A 75 -3.26 -2.77 10.40
CA LEU A 75 -3.82 -1.58 9.75
C LEU A 75 -2.86 -0.40 9.72
N SER A 76 -1.93 -0.32 10.68
CA SER A 76 -0.96 0.78 10.69
C SER A 76 -0.01 0.76 9.49
N LYS A 77 0.11 -0.40 8.83
CA LYS A 77 0.98 -0.59 7.66
C LYS A 77 0.23 -0.57 6.34
N VAL A 78 -1.09 -0.47 6.39
CA VAL A 78 -1.94 -0.52 5.20
C VAL A 78 -2.32 0.89 4.76
N HIS A 79 -2.20 1.13 3.46
CA HIS A 79 -2.66 2.38 2.85
C HIS A 79 -3.90 2.09 2.02
N ILE A 80 -4.90 2.95 2.15
CA ILE A 80 -6.15 2.83 1.39
C ILE A 80 -6.29 4.10 0.57
N ILE A 81 -6.36 3.93 -0.75
CA ILE A 81 -6.45 5.05 -1.69
C ILE A 81 -7.80 5.01 -2.38
N GLU A 82 -8.48 6.15 -2.40
CA GLU A 82 -9.65 6.32 -3.25
C GLU A 82 -9.16 6.46 -4.68
N VAL A 83 -9.56 5.53 -5.54
CA VAL A 83 -9.00 5.39 -6.89
C VAL A 83 -9.27 6.62 -7.76
N GLU A 84 -10.47 7.18 -7.64
CA GLU A 84 -10.90 8.32 -8.47
C GLU A 84 -10.12 9.59 -8.17
N THR A 85 -9.88 9.89 -6.90
CA THR A 85 -9.20 11.12 -6.48
C THR A 85 -7.71 10.96 -6.21
N GLY A 86 -7.25 9.73 -5.95
CA GLY A 86 -5.88 9.46 -5.53
C GLY A 86 -5.61 9.83 -4.08
N LEU A 87 -6.63 10.22 -3.33
CA LEU A 87 -6.49 10.62 -1.94
C LEU A 87 -6.51 9.43 -1.00
N GLU A 88 -5.70 9.49 0.05
CA GLU A 88 -5.66 8.45 1.05
C GLU A 88 -6.86 8.55 1.99
N VAL A 89 -7.48 7.40 2.27
CA VAL A 89 -8.59 7.29 3.21
C VAL A 89 -8.02 7.12 4.61
N GLU A 90 -8.49 7.93 5.55
CA GLU A 90 -8.00 7.87 6.93
C GLU A 90 -8.47 6.60 7.64
N HIS A 91 -7.56 5.99 8.40
CA HIS A 91 -7.83 4.76 9.14
C HIS A 91 -8.85 4.93 10.27
N ASP A 92 -9.12 6.14 10.71
CA ASP A 92 -10.07 6.43 11.79
C ASP A 92 -11.48 5.95 11.45
N ILE A 93 -11.81 5.85 10.16
CA ILE A 93 -13.09 5.29 9.72
C ILE A 93 -13.26 3.86 10.21
N PHE A 94 -12.17 3.11 10.30
CA PHE A 94 -12.19 1.70 10.72
C PHE A 94 -12.28 1.56 12.23
N LYS A 95 -11.76 2.52 12.98
CA LYS A 95 -11.83 2.50 14.44
C LYS A 95 -13.24 2.78 14.95
N LYS A 96 -14.01 3.56 14.22
CA LYS A 96 -15.38 3.91 14.60
C LYS A 96 -16.36 2.77 14.43
N GLY A 97 -15.98 1.73 13.70
CA GLY A 97 -16.81 0.54 13.48
C GLY A 97 -16.64 -0.54 14.55
N GLU A 98 -15.76 -0.29 15.51
CA GLU A 98 -15.55 -1.22 16.63
C GLU A 98 -16.62 -1.00 17.75
#